data_4b4ac563366d3d10619fd91fd0d94519
#
_entry.id   4b4ac563366d3d10619fd91fd0d94519
#
_cell.length_a   1.000
_cell.length_b   1.000
_cell.length_c   1.000
_cell.angle_alpha   90.00
_cell.angle_beta   90.00
_cell.angle_gamma   90.00
#
_symmetry.space_group_name_H-M   'P 1'
#
loop_
_entity.id
_entity.type
_entity.pdbx_description
1 polymer ?
#
loop_
_entity_poly.entity_id
_entity_poly.type
_entity_poly.pdbx_seq_one_letter_code
_entity_poly.pdbx_strand_id
1 'polypeptide(L)'
;KEKEAIEYLKTKYLHPDSPANPSKELCIMHNEALDLAIAALKEEDKRKKKSVTLEQIKEIVDYLNQVCGTRYKYNNKQTQSYINARFSEGYTMEDFKNVIDKKAKEWKGTQFEQFLKPGTLFCTKFEGYVNQKEKVFRPKGQQDILGEWRDS
;
A
#
# COMPACT_ATOMS: atom_id res chain seq x y z
N LYS A 1 16.13 21.03 -0.91
CA LYS A 1 17.59 20.82 -1.08
C LYS A 1 17.93 20.01 -2.35
N GLU A 2 17.23 18.94 -2.65
CA GLU A 2 17.48 18.13 -3.86
C GLU A 2 17.09 18.84 -5.16
N LYS A 3 15.99 19.58 -5.19
CA LYS A 3 15.57 20.40 -6.32
C LYS A 3 16.56 21.52 -6.63
N GLU A 4 17.12 22.12 -5.61
CA GLU A 4 18.15 23.19 -5.73
C GLU A 4 19.45 22.65 -6.32
N ALA A 5 19.87 21.44 -5.92
CA ALA A 5 21.06 20.79 -6.48
C ALA A 5 20.88 20.43 -7.98
N ILE A 6 19.70 19.97 -8.37
CA ILE A 6 19.36 19.68 -9.77
C ILE A 6 19.36 20.95 -10.61
N GLU A 7 18.78 22.04 -10.09
CA GLU A 7 18.73 23.34 -10.75
C GLU A 7 20.13 23.94 -10.88
N TYR A 8 20.96 23.85 -9.85
CA TYR A 8 22.36 24.29 -9.86
C TYR A 8 23.19 23.54 -10.91
N LEU A 9 23.04 22.22 -11.00
CA LEU A 9 23.74 21.40 -12.02
C LEU A 9 23.30 21.76 -13.44
N LYS A 10 22.01 21.98 -13.67
CA LYS A 10 21.47 22.42 -14.96
C LYS A 10 22.04 23.79 -15.37
N THR A 11 22.09 24.74 -14.45
CA THR A 11 22.56 26.10 -14.72
C THR A 11 24.07 26.13 -14.99
N LYS A 12 24.84 25.33 -14.28
CA LYS A 12 26.30 25.30 -14.38
C LYS A 12 26.80 24.61 -15.66
N TYR A 13 26.11 23.55 -16.09
CA TYR A 13 26.60 22.68 -17.18
C TYR A 13 25.84 22.84 -18.49
N LEU A 14 24.65 23.45 -18.48
CA LEU A 14 23.80 23.62 -19.66
C LEU A 14 23.81 25.03 -20.25
N HIS A 15 24.56 26.00 -19.65
CA HIS A 15 24.63 27.33 -20.19
C HIS A 15 25.54 27.35 -21.43
N PRO A 16 25.06 27.85 -22.60
CA PRO A 16 25.83 27.86 -23.83
C PRO A 16 27.11 28.70 -23.77
N ASP A 17 27.19 29.64 -22.84
CA ASP A 17 28.33 30.55 -22.65
C ASP A 17 29.24 30.16 -21.47
N SER A 18 29.12 28.97 -20.94
CA SER A 18 29.99 28.51 -19.84
C SER A 18 31.42 28.24 -20.36
N PRO A 19 32.46 28.81 -19.72
CA PRO A 19 33.85 28.59 -20.12
C PRO A 19 34.32 27.14 -19.94
N ALA A 20 33.50 26.28 -19.38
CA ALA A 20 33.70 24.84 -19.23
C ALA A 20 33.03 24.02 -20.35
N ASN A 21 32.61 24.67 -21.46
CA ASN A 21 31.90 23.99 -22.55
C ASN A 21 32.88 23.20 -23.44
N PRO A 22 33.07 21.91 -23.22
CA PRO A 22 33.79 21.08 -24.14
C PRO A 22 32.92 20.87 -25.39
N SER A 23 33.54 20.56 -26.52
CA SER A 23 32.93 20.39 -27.83
C SER A 23 31.52 19.78 -27.80
N LYS A 24 30.63 20.17 -28.74
CA LYS A 24 29.21 19.77 -28.81
C LYS A 24 28.93 18.29 -28.53
N GLU A 25 29.84 17.42 -28.90
CA GLU A 25 29.71 15.97 -28.68
C GLU A 25 29.82 15.55 -27.21
N LEU A 26 30.65 16.25 -26.42
CA LEU A 26 30.75 16.02 -24.97
C LEU A 26 29.52 16.53 -24.23
N CYS A 27 28.88 17.58 -24.73
CA CYS A 27 27.63 18.09 -24.15
C CYS A 27 26.48 17.11 -24.32
N ILE A 28 26.40 16.38 -25.43
CA ILE A 28 25.36 15.37 -25.67
C ILE A 28 25.54 14.18 -24.71
N MET A 29 26.77 13.70 -24.54
CA MET A 29 27.06 12.59 -23.61
C MET A 29 26.82 13.01 -22.14
N HIS A 30 27.10 14.25 -21.76
CA HIS A 30 26.81 14.76 -20.43
C HIS A 30 25.31 14.91 -20.14
N ASN A 31 24.52 15.30 -21.15
CA ASN A 31 23.07 15.38 -21.02
C ASN A 31 22.42 14.02 -20.80
N GLU A 32 22.86 12.98 -21.52
CA GLU A 32 22.36 11.61 -21.32
C GLU A 32 22.71 11.08 -19.93
N ALA A 33 23.93 11.34 -19.43
CA ALA A 33 24.32 10.96 -18.08
C ALA A 33 23.54 11.70 -17.00
N LEU A 34 23.23 12.99 -17.18
CA LEU A 34 22.40 13.78 -16.29
C LEU A 34 20.94 13.31 -16.30
N ASP A 35 20.39 12.95 -17.45
CA ASP A 35 19.04 12.43 -17.58
C ASP A 35 18.91 11.07 -16.88
N LEU A 36 19.90 10.19 -16.98
CA LEU A 36 19.98 8.93 -16.27
C LEU A 36 20.06 9.14 -14.74
N ALA A 37 20.88 10.09 -14.28
CA ALA A 37 20.99 10.43 -12.88
C ALA A 37 19.69 11.01 -12.31
N ILE A 38 19.00 11.87 -13.06
CA ILE A 38 17.69 12.43 -12.71
C ILE A 38 16.62 11.35 -12.67
N ALA A 39 16.64 10.40 -13.62
CA ALA A 39 15.72 9.26 -13.63
C ALA A 39 15.94 8.34 -12.42
N ALA A 40 17.21 8.06 -12.06
CA ALA A 40 17.55 7.27 -10.87
C ALA A 40 17.07 7.94 -9.58
N LEU A 41 17.26 9.27 -9.43
CA LEU A 41 16.76 10.04 -8.28
C LEU A 41 15.23 10.05 -8.20
N LYS A 42 14.54 10.12 -9.32
CA LYS A 42 13.07 10.05 -9.38
C LYS A 42 12.55 8.66 -8.98
N GLU A 43 13.26 7.58 -9.33
CA GLU A 43 12.90 6.22 -8.90
C GLU A 43 13.15 6.00 -7.40
N GLU A 44 14.21 6.58 -6.83
CA GLU A 44 14.44 6.56 -5.38
C GLU A 44 13.36 7.34 -4.62
N ASP A 45 12.92 8.48 -5.15
CA ASP A 45 11.84 9.27 -4.58
C ASP A 45 10.48 8.54 -4.63
N LYS A 46 10.23 7.77 -5.70
CA LYS A 46 9.06 6.87 -5.78
C LYS A 46 9.15 5.74 -4.75
N ARG A 47 10.34 5.18 -4.50
CA ARG A 47 10.54 4.16 -3.46
C ARG A 47 10.36 4.73 -2.06
N LYS A 48 10.85 5.94 -1.79
CA LYS A 48 10.66 6.66 -0.51
C LYS A 48 9.19 7.02 -0.27
N LYS A 49 8.42 7.36 -1.33
CA LYS A 49 6.96 7.63 -1.23
C LYS A 49 6.12 6.38 -0.93
N LYS A 50 6.67 5.18 -1.11
CA LYS A 50 6.02 3.91 -0.72
C LYS A 50 6.24 3.51 0.75
N SER A 51 7.06 4.25 1.51
CA SER A 51 7.18 4.01 2.94
C SER A 51 5.92 4.52 3.64
N VAL A 52 5.23 3.61 4.30
CA VAL A 52 4.03 3.92 5.08
C VAL A 52 4.39 4.85 6.23
N THR A 53 3.61 5.90 6.40
CA THR A 53 3.78 6.79 7.54
C THR A 53 3.24 6.13 8.82
N LEU A 54 3.80 6.52 9.96
CA LEU A 54 3.33 6.03 11.25
C LEU A 54 1.84 6.36 11.48
N GLU A 55 1.38 7.48 10.92
CA GLU A 55 -0.03 7.89 10.97
C GLU A 55 -0.94 6.93 10.21
N GLN A 56 -0.54 6.47 9.04
CA GLN A 56 -1.28 5.46 8.27
C GLN A 56 -1.34 4.12 9.02
N ILE A 57 -0.25 3.70 9.64
CA ILE A 57 -0.24 2.50 10.48
C ILE A 57 -1.19 2.64 11.66
N LYS A 58 -1.17 3.80 12.31
CA LYS A 58 -2.09 4.12 13.41
C LYS A 58 -3.53 4.05 12.95
N GLU A 59 -3.87 4.67 11.82
CA GLU A 59 -5.24 4.65 11.27
C GLU A 59 -5.75 3.23 11.02
N ILE A 60 -4.92 2.36 10.44
CA ILE A 60 -5.28 0.95 10.20
C ILE A 60 -5.55 0.21 11.52
N VAL A 61 -4.68 0.39 12.51
CA VAL A 61 -4.81 -0.29 13.80
C VAL A 61 -6.00 0.26 14.59
N ASP A 62 -6.23 1.56 14.55
CA ASP A 62 -7.40 2.20 15.21
C ASP A 62 -8.70 1.74 14.55
N TYR A 63 -8.73 1.63 13.22
CA TYR A 63 -9.87 1.08 12.49
C TYR A 63 -10.15 -0.39 12.86
N LEU A 64 -9.10 -1.23 12.94
CA LEU A 64 -9.23 -2.61 13.40
C LEU A 64 -9.82 -2.67 14.83
N ASN A 65 -9.29 -1.84 15.73
CA ASN A 65 -9.77 -1.76 17.10
C ASN A 65 -11.24 -1.35 17.18
N GLN A 66 -11.64 -0.38 16.36
CA GLN A 66 -13.02 0.11 16.32
C GLN A 66 -13.99 -0.96 15.80
N VAL A 67 -13.65 -1.61 14.71
CA VAL A 67 -14.52 -2.62 14.06
C VAL A 67 -14.61 -3.90 14.88
N CYS A 68 -13.47 -4.38 15.38
CA CYS A 68 -13.40 -5.66 16.11
C CYS A 68 -13.59 -5.52 17.62
N GLY A 69 -13.57 -4.31 18.18
CA GLY A 69 -13.64 -4.09 19.62
C GLY A 69 -12.37 -4.47 20.38
N THR A 70 -11.23 -4.41 19.70
CA THR A 70 -9.91 -4.79 20.25
C THR A 70 -9.12 -3.57 20.71
N ARG A 71 -7.93 -3.77 21.28
CA ARG A 71 -7.06 -2.69 21.78
C ARG A 71 -5.61 -2.91 21.40
N TYR A 72 -5.36 -3.19 20.13
CA TYR A 72 -4.00 -3.35 19.61
C TYR A 72 -3.27 -2.00 19.54
N LYS A 73 -1.95 -2.04 19.76
CA LYS A 73 -1.11 -0.84 19.72
C LYS A 73 -0.42 -0.73 18.36
N TYR A 74 -0.51 0.45 17.75
CA TYR A 74 0.12 0.76 16.47
C TYR A 74 1.67 0.82 16.55
N ASN A 75 2.22 1.07 17.74
CA ASN A 75 3.67 1.13 17.97
C ASN A 75 4.35 -0.25 18.13
N ASN A 76 3.60 -1.34 18.03
CA ASN A 76 4.17 -2.67 18.03
C ASN A 76 4.96 -2.90 16.74
N LYS A 77 6.27 -3.18 16.88
CA LYS A 77 7.20 -3.39 15.77
C LYS A 77 6.74 -4.50 14.80
N GLN A 78 6.17 -5.57 15.32
CA GLN A 78 5.68 -6.69 14.52
C GLN A 78 4.46 -6.29 13.69
N THR A 79 3.51 -5.55 14.28
CA THR A 79 2.36 -5.01 13.56
C THR A 79 2.79 -4.05 12.46
N GLN A 80 3.74 -3.15 12.76
CA GLN A 80 4.31 -2.24 11.78
C GLN A 80 4.99 -3.00 10.63
N SER A 81 5.74 -4.05 10.94
CA SER A 81 6.41 -4.89 9.93
C SER A 81 5.43 -5.53 8.97
N TYR A 82 4.32 -6.08 9.47
CA TYR A 82 3.28 -6.68 8.62
C TYR A 82 2.63 -5.65 7.70
N ILE A 83 2.25 -4.49 8.24
CA ILE A 83 1.62 -3.42 7.47
C ILE A 83 2.60 -2.89 6.41
N ASN A 84 3.86 -2.59 6.78
CA ASN A 84 4.87 -2.13 5.86
C ASN A 84 5.12 -3.12 4.71
N ALA A 85 5.15 -4.43 4.99
CA ALA A 85 5.32 -5.46 3.98
C ALA A 85 4.18 -5.41 2.93
N ARG A 86 2.94 -5.31 3.38
CA ARG A 86 1.77 -5.24 2.47
C ARG A 86 1.77 -3.97 1.62
N PHE A 87 2.10 -2.82 2.20
CA PHE A 87 2.26 -1.60 1.41
C PHE A 87 3.40 -1.69 0.38
N SER A 88 4.50 -2.36 0.73
CA SER A 88 5.61 -2.61 -0.20
C SER A 88 5.19 -3.49 -1.38
N GLU A 89 4.22 -4.39 -1.17
CA GLU A 89 3.62 -5.21 -2.22
C GLU A 89 2.62 -4.45 -3.09
N GLY A 90 2.25 -3.23 -2.70
CA GLY A 90 1.38 -2.34 -3.48
C GLY A 90 -0.06 -2.26 -2.99
N TYR A 91 -0.38 -2.88 -1.86
CA TYR A 91 -1.71 -2.75 -1.25
C TYR A 91 -1.94 -1.36 -0.67
N THR A 92 -3.20 -0.95 -0.64
CA THR A 92 -3.65 0.37 -0.20
C THR A 92 -4.32 0.35 1.17
N MET A 93 -4.55 1.51 1.75
CA MET A 93 -5.33 1.66 2.99
C MET A 93 -6.73 1.02 2.89
N GLU A 94 -7.35 1.14 1.72
CA GLU A 94 -8.68 0.59 1.46
C GLU A 94 -8.67 -0.93 1.50
N ASP A 95 -7.61 -1.57 0.99
CA ASP A 95 -7.46 -3.03 1.04
C ASP A 95 -7.41 -3.53 2.48
N PHE A 96 -6.70 -2.82 3.36
CA PHE A 96 -6.68 -3.15 4.79
C PHE A 96 -8.07 -3.02 5.43
N LYS A 97 -8.79 -1.93 5.16
CA LYS A 97 -10.15 -1.72 5.67
C LYS A 97 -11.10 -2.81 5.17
N ASN A 98 -11.03 -3.14 3.88
CA ASN A 98 -11.84 -4.21 3.28
C ASN A 98 -11.57 -5.58 3.91
N VAL A 99 -10.32 -5.92 4.16
CA VAL A 99 -9.96 -7.19 4.84
C VAL A 99 -10.48 -7.22 6.26
N ILE A 100 -10.34 -6.12 7.00
CA ILE A 100 -10.85 -5.99 8.37
C ILE A 100 -12.37 -6.19 8.38
N ASP A 101 -13.10 -5.51 7.51
CA ASP A 101 -14.56 -5.59 7.44
C ASP A 101 -15.04 -7.00 7.05
N LYS A 102 -14.44 -7.60 6.01
CA LYS A 102 -14.77 -8.97 5.58
C LYS A 102 -14.57 -9.96 6.72
N LYS A 103 -13.42 -9.89 7.40
CA LYS A 103 -13.10 -10.84 8.47
C LYS A 103 -13.87 -10.55 9.75
N ALA A 104 -14.16 -9.31 10.06
CA ALA A 104 -15.03 -8.96 11.17
C ALA A 104 -16.45 -9.50 10.96
N LYS A 105 -17.03 -9.35 9.75
CA LYS A 105 -18.34 -9.92 9.41
C LYS A 105 -18.35 -11.45 9.50
N GLU A 106 -17.24 -12.11 9.11
CA GLU A 106 -17.15 -13.57 9.08
C GLU A 106 -16.86 -14.20 10.45
N TRP A 107 -16.05 -13.54 11.28
CA TRP A 107 -15.48 -14.13 12.49
C TRP A 107 -16.02 -13.56 13.80
N LYS A 108 -16.53 -12.32 13.81
CA LYS A 108 -17.08 -11.71 15.01
C LYS A 108 -18.29 -12.49 15.50
N GLY A 109 -18.33 -12.79 16.80
CA GLY A 109 -19.37 -13.63 17.40
C GLY A 109 -19.24 -15.13 17.12
N THR A 110 -18.12 -15.57 16.53
CA THR A 110 -17.83 -16.99 16.29
C THR A 110 -16.57 -17.42 17.06
N GLN A 111 -16.28 -18.72 17.08
CA GLN A 111 -15.03 -19.26 17.65
C GLN A 111 -13.76 -18.69 16.96
N PHE A 112 -13.89 -18.08 15.79
CA PHE A 112 -12.78 -17.48 15.04
C PHE A 112 -12.47 -16.04 15.43
N GLU A 113 -13.28 -15.42 16.28
CA GLU A 113 -13.08 -14.04 16.74
C GLU A 113 -11.69 -13.80 17.34
N GLN A 114 -11.13 -14.79 18.02
CA GLN A 114 -9.76 -14.77 18.54
C GLN A 114 -8.67 -14.52 17.50
N PHE A 115 -8.97 -14.72 16.22
CA PHE A 115 -8.06 -14.51 15.09
C PHE A 115 -8.16 -13.11 14.48
N LEU A 116 -9.06 -12.25 14.96
CA LEU A 116 -9.16 -10.84 14.59
C LEU A 116 -8.02 -10.03 15.21
N LYS A 117 -6.81 -10.28 14.72
CA LYS A 117 -5.57 -9.65 15.20
C LYS A 117 -4.63 -9.31 14.04
N PRO A 118 -3.79 -8.26 14.17
CA PRO A 118 -2.90 -7.81 13.11
C PRO A 118 -2.03 -8.93 12.54
N GLY A 119 -1.47 -9.80 13.40
CA GLY A 119 -0.63 -10.92 12.97
C GLY A 119 -1.33 -11.99 12.15
N THR A 120 -2.65 -12.09 12.21
CA THR A 120 -3.43 -13.02 11.37
C THR A 120 -3.94 -12.33 10.11
N LEU A 121 -4.44 -11.10 10.25
CA LEU A 121 -5.07 -10.38 9.15
C LEU A 121 -4.07 -9.85 8.15
N PHE A 122 -2.91 -9.35 8.60
CA PHE A 122 -1.92 -8.66 7.76
C PHE A 122 -0.68 -9.51 7.44
N CYS A 123 -0.71 -10.81 7.77
CA CYS A 123 0.36 -11.75 7.45
C CYS A 123 0.30 -12.20 5.98
N THR A 124 0.99 -13.29 5.65
CA THR A 124 1.08 -13.86 4.29
C THR A 124 -0.27 -14.23 3.65
N LYS A 125 -1.33 -14.39 4.43
CA LYS A 125 -2.68 -14.69 3.94
C LYS A 125 -3.48 -13.46 3.49
N PHE A 126 -2.91 -12.26 3.63
CA PHE A 126 -3.57 -10.99 3.33
C PHE A 126 -4.12 -10.95 1.89
N GLU A 127 -3.33 -11.35 0.91
CA GLU A 127 -3.74 -11.43 -0.49
C GLU A 127 -4.99 -12.30 -0.68
N GLY A 128 -5.01 -13.47 -0.03
CA GLY A 128 -6.17 -14.36 -0.08
C GLY A 128 -7.42 -13.71 0.51
N TYR A 129 -7.28 -12.88 1.55
CA TYR A 129 -8.40 -12.18 2.17
C TYR A 129 -8.89 -11.01 1.31
N VAL A 130 -7.98 -10.27 0.66
CA VAL A 130 -8.35 -9.20 -0.29
C VAL A 130 -9.19 -9.76 -1.42
N ASN A 131 -8.74 -10.87 -2.03
CA ASN A 131 -9.38 -11.51 -3.18
C ASN A 131 -10.58 -12.39 -2.80
N GLN A 132 -10.82 -12.62 -1.52
CA GLN A 132 -11.96 -13.41 -1.06
C GLN A 132 -13.26 -12.72 -1.46
N LYS A 133 -14.11 -13.42 -2.23
CA LYS A 133 -15.46 -12.96 -2.53
C LYS A 133 -16.28 -12.92 -1.23
N GLU A 134 -17.07 -11.90 -1.06
CA GLU A 134 -18.00 -11.84 0.07
C GLU A 134 -18.92 -13.05 0.02
N LYS A 135 -18.87 -13.87 1.05
CA LYS A 135 -19.89 -14.91 1.24
C LYS A 135 -21.15 -14.17 1.64
N VAL A 136 -22.12 -14.13 0.75
CA VAL A 136 -23.48 -13.73 1.10
C VAL A 136 -23.94 -14.71 2.18
N PHE A 137 -23.98 -14.25 3.42
CA PHE A 137 -24.51 -15.02 4.53
C PHE A 137 -26.01 -15.20 4.26
N ARG A 138 -26.38 -16.35 3.71
CA ARG A 138 -27.78 -16.78 3.69
C ARG A 138 -28.06 -17.41 5.04
N PRO A 139 -28.95 -16.83 5.86
CA PRO A 139 -29.36 -17.47 7.09
C PRO A 139 -29.90 -18.86 6.75
N LYS A 140 -29.39 -19.89 7.44
CA LYS A 140 -29.93 -21.25 7.34
C LYS A 140 -31.40 -21.22 7.73
N GLY A 141 -32.29 -21.35 6.76
CA GLY A 141 -33.72 -21.36 7.01
C GLY A 141 -34.59 -20.69 5.93
N GLN A 142 -34.00 -19.95 5.01
CA GLN A 142 -34.73 -19.46 3.86
C GLN A 142 -34.66 -20.52 2.72
N GLN A 143 -35.59 -21.46 2.72
CA GLN A 143 -35.84 -22.32 1.57
C GLN A 143 -36.10 -21.43 0.37
N ASP A 144 -35.46 -21.75 -0.75
CA ASP A 144 -35.63 -21.04 -2.00
C ASP A 144 -37.09 -21.21 -2.47
N ILE A 145 -37.92 -20.21 -2.20
CA ILE A 145 -39.30 -20.12 -2.69
C ILE A 145 -39.30 -19.88 -4.22
N LEU A 146 -38.14 -19.73 -4.83
CA LEU A 146 -37.96 -19.48 -6.26
C LEU A 146 -37.73 -20.76 -7.10
N GLY A 147 -37.76 -21.94 -6.48
CA GLY A 147 -37.64 -23.23 -7.19
C GLY A 147 -38.88 -23.70 -7.90
N GLU A 148 -40.06 -23.11 -7.63
CA GLU A 148 -41.33 -23.62 -8.13
C GLU A 148 -41.82 -23.00 -9.45
N TRP A 149 -41.12 -22.04 -10.02
CA TRP A 149 -41.54 -21.36 -11.23
C TRP A 149 -40.89 -21.86 -12.53
N ARG A 150 -40.19 -22.99 -12.49
CA ARG A 150 -39.48 -23.51 -13.68
C ARG A 150 -40.13 -24.69 -14.39
N ASP A 151 -41.22 -25.22 -13.87
CA ASP A 151 -41.95 -26.30 -14.52
C ASP A 151 -43.44 -25.92 -14.74
N SER A 152 -43.62 -25.06 -15.73
CA SER A 152 -44.95 -24.85 -16.33
C SER A 152 -44.76 -24.54 -17.80
#